data_60a9dc516073b232c3d19966971c5946
#
_entry.id   60a9dc516073b232c3d19966971c5946
#
_cell.length_a   1.000
_cell.length_b   1.000
_cell.length_c   1.000
_cell.angle_alpha   90.00
_cell.angle_beta   90.00
_cell.angle_gamma   90.00
#
_symmetry.space_group_name_H-M   'P 1'
#
loop_
_entity.id
_entity.type
_entity.pdbx_description
1 polymer ?
#
loop_
_entity_poly.entity_id
_entity_poly.type
_entity_poly.pdbx_seq_one_letter_code
_entity_poly.pdbx_strand_id
1 'polypeptide(L)'
;MTHKIPAIEVKNLTVAYGASPVLWDVDLLIEQQVVMGLVGPNGAGKSTLLKSILGLTPKLDGMISVLGKPFESDRKQISYVPQRSTIDGDFPTTVLDLVMMGTYGRLGWFRNPGKKEKSDSMAALEKLSMQDFAKRQINELSGGQQQRAFLARAFVQDAPIYFLDEPFAGVDVTTERAIVDFLHELRDNGKTIVVVQHDLNTVGKYLDQITLINQSVIASGNVSDVFNEKTIEATYNTNRQLNGFDESGSEGTELLVANGKSA
;
A
#
# COMPACT_ATOMS: atom_id res chain seq x y z
N MET A 1 15.66 27.11 -9.97
CA MET A 1 15.37 25.68 -9.82
C MET A 1 13.87 25.54 -9.90
N THR A 2 13.34 24.97 -10.97
CA THR A 2 11.91 24.65 -11.07
C THR A 2 11.62 23.53 -10.09
N HIS A 3 10.91 23.84 -8.99
CA HIS A 3 10.43 22.81 -8.07
C HIS A 3 9.49 21.87 -8.85
N LYS A 4 9.96 20.65 -9.10
CA LYS A 4 9.15 19.61 -9.73
C LYS A 4 7.99 19.30 -8.77
N ILE A 5 6.75 19.36 -9.26
CA ILE A 5 5.57 19.07 -8.45
C ILE A 5 5.64 17.58 -8.04
N PRO A 6 5.57 17.23 -6.76
CA PRO A 6 5.58 15.83 -6.33
C PRO A 6 4.30 15.12 -6.77
N ALA A 7 4.35 13.79 -6.88
CA ALA A 7 3.17 12.97 -7.10
C ALA A 7 2.25 13.03 -5.88
N ILE A 8 2.84 12.93 -4.68
CA ILE A 8 2.13 12.99 -3.41
C ILE A 8 2.96 13.78 -2.42
N GLU A 9 2.32 14.70 -1.71
CA GLU A 9 2.87 15.42 -0.57
C GLU A 9 1.92 15.30 0.62
N VAL A 10 2.45 14.81 1.74
CA VAL A 10 1.76 14.70 3.02
C VAL A 10 2.54 15.53 4.02
N LYS A 11 1.84 16.36 4.80
CA LYS A 11 2.44 17.23 5.84
C LYS A 11 1.69 17.10 7.15
N ASN A 12 2.41 16.81 8.23
CA ASN A 12 1.95 16.74 9.61
C ASN A 12 0.71 15.83 9.77
N LEU A 13 0.62 14.74 9.00
CA LEU A 13 -0.55 13.89 9.00
C LEU A 13 -0.65 13.09 10.30
N THR A 14 -1.75 13.27 11.00
CA THR A 14 -2.13 12.49 12.19
C THR A 14 -3.46 11.78 11.95
N VAL A 15 -3.49 10.47 12.21
CA VAL A 15 -4.67 9.61 12.05
C VAL A 15 -4.85 8.75 13.28
N ALA A 16 -6.08 8.68 13.80
CA ALA A 16 -6.42 7.82 14.93
C ALA A 16 -7.71 7.04 14.68
N TYR A 17 -7.80 5.87 15.29
CA TYR A 17 -9.03 5.11 15.44
C TYR A 17 -9.48 5.21 16.93
N GLY A 18 -10.54 5.97 17.17
CA GLY A 18 -10.96 6.32 18.53
C GLY A 18 -9.91 7.21 19.22
N ALA A 19 -9.49 6.83 20.44
CA ALA A 19 -8.53 7.60 21.23
C ALA A 19 -7.05 7.27 20.91
N SER A 20 -6.78 6.23 20.13
CA SER A 20 -5.42 5.75 19.88
C SER A 20 -4.91 6.20 18.52
N PRO A 21 -3.86 7.05 18.45
CA PRO A 21 -3.21 7.41 17.19
C PRO A 21 -2.54 6.19 16.57
N VAL A 22 -2.69 6.04 15.24
CA VAL A 22 -2.06 5.01 14.43
C VAL A 22 -0.96 5.61 13.55
N LEU A 23 -1.13 6.88 13.16
CA LEU A 23 -0.13 7.68 12.48
C LEU A 23 0.02 8.99 13.24
N TRP A 24 1.26 9.40 13.44
CA TRP A 24 1.60 10.61 14.19
C TRP A 24 2.58 11.47 13.43
N ASP A 25 2.18 12.72 13.14
CA ASP A 25 3.03 13.75 12.54
C ASP A 25 3.82 13.24 11.32
N VAL A 26 3.11 12.62 10.37
CA VAL A 26 3.72 12.01 9.20
C VAL A 26 3.96 13.05 8.11
N ASP A 27 5.24 13.24 7.76
CA ASP A 27 5.66 13.96 6.57
C ASP A 27 6.15 12.96 5.53
N LEU A 28 5.62 13.04 4.31
CA LEU A 28 5.99 12.18 3.19
C LEU A 28 5.95 12.95 1.88
N LEU A 29 7.00 12.80 1.09
CA LEU A 29 7.06 13.31 -0.28
C LEU A 29 7.39 12.17 -1.22
N ILE A 30 6.54 11.95 -2.23
CA ILE A 30 6.75 10.96 -3.28
C ILE A 30 6.93 11.69 -4.60
N GLU A 31 8.06 11.48 -5.24
CA GLU A 31 8.35 12.06 -6.55
C GLU A 31 7.49 11.42 -7.64
N GLN A 32 7.40 12.09 -8.79
CA GLN A 32 6.76 11.50 -9.98
C GLN A 32 7.71 10.54 -10.68
N GLN A 33 7.15 9.54 -11.36
CA GLN A 33 7.88 8.57 -12.20
C GLN A 33 8.88 7.73 -11.39
N VAL A 34 8.42 7.21 -10.26
CA VAL A 34 9.19 6.31 -9.39
C VAL A 34 8.36 5.09 -9.00
N VAL A 35 9.03 3.99 -8.70
CA VAL A 35 8.46 2.88 -7.94
C VAL A 35 8.90 3.05 -6.50
N MET A 36 7.98 3.53 -5.64
CA MET A 36 8.20 3.78 -4.22
C MET A 36 7.71 2.61 -3.38
N GLY A 37 8.57 2.08 -2.51
CA GLY A 37 8.19 1.12 -1.48
C GLY A 37 7.77 1.78 -0.18
N LEU A 38 6.61 1.44 0.36
CA LEU A 38 6.20 1.78 1.73
C LEU A 38 6.37 0.55 2.61
N VAL A 39 7.39 0.56 3.48
CA VAL A 39 7.87 -0.62 4.19
C VAL A 39 7.87 -0.38 5.71
N GLY A 40 7.52 -1.41 6.48
CA GLY A 40 7.51 -1.38 7.93
C GLY A 40 6.82 -2.60 8.52
N PRO A 41 6.88 -2.79 9.85
CA PRO A 41 6.26 -3.92 10.52
C PRO A 41 4.74 -3.95 10.37
N ASN A 42 4.12 -5.08 10.74
CA ASN A 42 2.67 -5.17 10.83
C ASN A 42 2.17 -4.21 11.92
N GLY A 43 1.10 -3.48 11.62
CA GLY A 43 0.59 -2.44 12.53
C GLY A 43 1.31 -1.08 12.44
N ALA A 44 2.32 -0.93 11.58
CA ALA A 44 3.07 0.32 11.39
C ALA A 44 2.26 1.50 10.81
N GLY A 45 1.00 1.27 10.40
CA GLY A 45 0.15 2.31 9.82
C GLY A 45 0.21 2.41 8.29
N LYS A 46 0.90 1.51 7.57
CA LYS A 46 1.05 1.56 6.10
C LYS A 46 -0.27 1.67 5.35
N SER A 47 -1.18 0.71 5.55
CA SER A 47 -2.50 0.72 4.90
C SER A 47 -3.38 1.88 5.39
N THR A 48 -3.19 2.34 6.64
CA THR A 48 -3.86 3.53 7.17
C THR A 48 -3.40 4.78 6.43
N LEU A 49 -2.08 4.94 6.19
CA LEU A 49 -1.53 6.05 5.42
C LEU A 49 -2.11 6.07 3.99
N LEU A 50 -2.09 4.92 3.29
CA LEU A 50 -2.69 4.83 1.96
C LEU A 50 -4.17 5.21 1.98
N LYS A 51 -4.94 4.64 2.90
CA LYS A 51 -6.39 4.92 3.03
C LYS A 51 -6.65 6.39 3.35
N SER A 52 -5.80 7.03 4.16
CA SER A 52 -5.92 8.47 4.46
C SER A 52 -5.62 9.33 3.25
N ILE A 53 -4.58 9.00 2.46
CA ILE A 53 -4.28 9.66 1.18
C ILE A 53 -5.45 9.51 0.20
N LEU A 54 -6.11 8.35 0.18
CA LEU A 54 -7.30 8.08 -0.65
C LEU A 54 -8.60 8.71 -0.11
N GLY A 55 -8.55 9.37 1.05
CA GLY A 55 -9.74 9.92 1.71
C GLY A 55 -10.74 8.85 2.20
N LEU A 56 -10.27 7.61 2.38
CA LEU A 56 -11.06 6.48 2.88
C LEU A 56 -11.03 6.37 4.40
N THR A 57 -10.05 7.00 5.05
CA THR A 57 -9.92 7.12 6.50
C THR A 57 -9.82 8.59 6.86
N PRO A 58 -10.64 9.10 7.78
CA PRO A 58 -10.56 10.49 8.21
C PRO A 58 -9.23 10.74 8.92
N LYS A 59 -8.66 11.91 8.68
CA LYS A 59 -7.49 12.43 9.39
C LYS A 59 -7.93 13.33 10.53
N LEU A 60 -7.13 13.37 11.59
CA LEU A 60 -7.32 14.34 12.69
C LEU A 60 -6.70 15.68 12.32
N ASP A 61 -5.50 15.63 11.69
CA ASP A 61 -4.76 16.83 11.28
C ASP A 61 -3.88 16.52 10.06
N GLY A 62 -3.31 17.56 9.48
CA GLY A 62 -2.36 17.49 8.37
C GLY A 62 -2.96 17.80 7.01
N MET A 63 -2.09 17.90 6.02
CA MET A 63 -2.43 18.20 4.63
C MET A 63 -1.98 17.08 3.72
N ILE A 64 -2.79 16.79 2.70
CA ILE A 64 -2.49 15.83 1.65
C ILE A 64 -2.73 16.50 0.30
N SER A 65 -1.71 16.51 -0.56
CA SER A 65 -1.85 16.94 -1.94
C SER A 65 -1.39 15.85 -2.91
N VAL A 66 -2.06 15.77 -4.04
CA VAL A 66 -1.77 14.84 -5.13
C VAL A 66 -1.60 15.65 -6.40
N LEU A 67 -0.43 15.51 -7.04
CA LEU A 67 -0.04 16.31 -8.22
C LEU A 67 -0.23 17.83 -7.98
N GLY A 68 0.11 18.28 -6.76
CA GLY A 68 0.03 19.70 -6.35
C GLY A 68 -1.38 20.22 -6.06
N LYS A 69 -2.39 19.35 -5.99
CA LYS A 69 -3.78 19.72 -5.69
C LYS A 69 -4.30 18.94 -4.48
N PRO A 70 -5.24 19.49 -3.68
CA PRO A 70 -5.94 18.69 -2.67
C PRO A 70 -6.58 17.46 -3.32
N PHE A 71 -6.41 16.28 -2.70
CA PHE A 71 -6.88 15.03 -3.30
C PHE A 71 -8.40 14.96 -3.48
N GLU A 72 -9.16 15.60 -2.60
CA GLU A 72 -10.63 15.65 -2.67
C GLU A 72 -11.15 16.21 -4.01
N SER A 73 -10.31 16.97 -4.73
CA SER A 73 -10.68 17.60 -6.00
C SER A 73 -10.74 16.64 -7.19
N ASP A 74 -9.97 15.54 -7.18
CA ASP A 74 -9.95 14.58 -8.30
C ASP A 74 -9.46 13.19 -7.88
N ARG A 75 -10.40 12.33 -7.46
CA ARG A 75 -10.12 10.96 -7.05
C ARG A 75 -9.68 10.03 -8.18
N LYS A 76 -9.74 10.46 -9.44
CA LYS A 76 -9.31 9.66 -10.60
C LYS A 76 -7.81 9.63 -10.79
N GLN A 77 -7.08 10.46 -10.04
CA GLN A 77 -5.61 10.53 -10.13
C GLN A 77 -4.93 9.29 -9.55
N ILE A 78 -5.60 8.52 -8.70
CA ILE A 78 -5.02 7.33 -8.07
C ILE A 78 -5.86 6.10 -8.39
N SER A 79 -5.20 5.06 -8.89
CA SER A 79 -5.74 3.70 -8.97
C SER A 79 -5.28 2.91 -7.75
N TYR A 80 -6.20 2.23 -7.07
CA TYR A 80 -5.91 1.49 -5.85
C TYR A 80 -6.24 0.00 -5.98
N VAL A 81 -5.26 -0.83 -5.66
CA VAL A 81 -5.41 -2.27 -5.48
C VAL A 81 -5.29 -2.58 -3.99
N PRO A 82 -6.38 -2.90 -3.32
CA PRO A 82 -6.36 -3.23 -1.90
C PRO A 82 -5.74 -4.61 -1.66
N GLN A 83 -5.33 -4.85 -0.42
CA GLN A 83 -4.88 -6.16 0.03
C GLN A 83 -5.97 -7.21 -0.22
N ARG A 84 -5.57 -8.38 -0.72
CA ARG A 84 -6.48 -9.44 -1.14
C ARG A 84 -7.50 -9.85 -0.08
N SER A 85 -7.11 -9.90 1.18
CA SER A 85 -7.98 -10.29 2.31
C SER A 85 -9.21 -9.39 2.49
N THR A 86 -9.22 -8.21 1.86
CA THR A 86 -10.31 -7.24 1.91
C THR A 86 -11.25 -7.29 0.69
N ILE A 87 -10.96 -8.19 -0.27
CA ILE A 87 -11.73 -8.31 -1.51
C ILE A 87 -12.76 -9.41 -1.35
N ASP A 88 -14.04 -9.08 -1.58
CA ASP A 88 -15.12 -10.06 -1.66
C ASP A 88 -14.96 -10.88 -2.96
N GLY A 89 -14.50 -12.14 -2.81
CA GLY A 89 -14.31 -13.07 -3.94
C GLY A 89 -15.59 -13.70 -4.46
N ASP A 90 -16.72 -13.53 -3.76
CA ASP A 90 -18.00 -14.18 -4.12
C ASP A 90 -18.83 -13.35 -5.11
N PHE A 91 -18.30 -12.24 -5.58
CA PHE A 91 -18.98 -11.40 -6.57
C PHE A 91 -19.14 -12.14 -7.90
N PRO A 92 -20.38 -12.36 -8.41
CA PRO A 92 -20.65 -13.17 -9.59
C PRO A 92 -20.33 -12.39 -10.88
N THR A 93 -19.04 -12.28 -11.20
CA THR A 93 -18.57 -11.60 -12.41
C THR A 93 -17.47 -12.38 -13.09
N THR A 94 -17.35 -12.25 -14.41
CA THR A 94 -16.20 -12.80 -15.13
C THR A 94 -14.94 -11.96 -14.91
N VAL A 95 -13.76 -12.55 -15.11
CA VAL A 95 -12.48 -11.86 -15.06
C VAL A 95 -12.46 -10.66 -15.99
N LEU A 96 -12.94 -10.83 -17.23
CA LEU A 96 -12.98 -9.75 -18.22
C LEU A 96 -13.92 -8.62 -17.78
N ASP A 97 -15.11 -8.93 -17.25
CA ASP A 97 -16.04 -7.92 -16.80
C ASP A 97 -15.48 -7.14 -15.60
N LEU A 98 -14.81 -7.83 -14.66
CA LEU A 98 -14.11 -7.19 -13.56
C LEU A 98 -13.06 -6.18 -14.07
N VAL A 99 -12.24 -6.58 -15.05
CA VAL A 99 -11.20 -5.70 -15.60
C VAL A 99 -11.84 -4.53 -16.34
N MET A 100 -12.90 -4.76 -17.11
CA MET A 100 -13.65 -3.71 -17.81
C MET A 100 -14.24 -2.67 -16.84
N MET A 101 -14.62 -3.03 -15.60
CA MET A 101 -15.07 -2.07 -14.60
C MET A 101 -14.00 -0.99 -14.30
N GLY A 102 -12.72 -1.29 -14.46
CA GLY A 102 -11.63 -0.31 -14.33
C GLY A 102 -11.74 0.85 -15.33
N THR A 103 -12.41 0.65 -16.47
CA THR A 103 -12.58 1.69 -17.49
C THR A 103 -13.69 2.70 -17.16
N TYR A 104 -14.60 2.40 -16.23
CA TYR A 104 -15.76 3.25 -15.93
C TYR A 104 -15.39 4.66 -15.50
N GLY A 105 -14.28 4.81 -14.77
CA GLY A 105 -13.78 6.12 -14.38
C GLY A 105 -13.49 7.07 -15.56
N ARG A 106 -13.05 6.51 -16.71
CA ARG A 106 -12.78 7.26 -17.96
C ARG A 106 -14.04 7.52 -18.78
N LEU A 107 -14.97 6.57 -18.80
CA LEU A 107 -16.18 6.64 -19.63
C LEU A 107 -17.23 7.61 -19.09
N GLY A 108 -17.25 7.80 -17.75
CA GLY A 108 -18.31 8.58 -17.09
C GLY A 108 -19.65 7.82 -17.04
N TRP A 109 -20.68 8.48 -16.51
CA TRP A 109 -21.97 7.86 -16.13
C TRP A 109 -22.85 7.43 -17.30
N PHE A 110 -22.63 7.97 -18.52
CA PHE A 110 -23.53 7.79 -19.65
C PHE A 110 -22.98 6.92 -20.79
N ARG A 111 -21.78 6.35 -20.62
CA ARG A 111 -21.17 5.51 -21.66
C ARG A 111 -20.93 4.10 -21.15
N ASN A 112 -21.45 3.12 -21.88
CA ASN A 112 -21.13 1.73 -21.63
C ASN A 112 -19.77 1.36 -22.25
N PRO A 113 -18.99 0.44 -21.63
CA PRO A 113 -17.78 -0.10 -22.24
C PRO A 113 -18.08 -0.70 -23.61
N GLY A 114 -17.24 -0.35 -24.59
CA GLY A 114 -17.36 -0.82 -25.96
C GLY A 114 -16.24 -1.76 -26.39
N LYS A 115 -16.01 -1.86 -27.69
CA LYS A 115 -14.97 -2.71 -28.28
C LYS A 115 -13.57 -2.28 -27.85
N LYS A 116 -13.33 -0.97 -27.68
CA LYS A 116 -12.04 -0.44 -27.24
C LYS A 116 -11.74 -0.86 -25.80
N GLU A 117 -12.68 -0.64 -24.89
CA GLU A 117 -12.50 -0.99 -23.47
C GLU A 117 -12.30 -2.49 -23.29
N LYS A 118 -12.99 -3.31 -24.07
CA LYS A 118 -12.77 -4.75 -24.10
C LYS A 118 -11.37 -5.11 -24.61
N SER A 119 -10.89 -4.45 -25.66
CA SER A 119 -9.53 -4.65 -26.20
C SER A 119 -8.46 -4.23 -25.18
N ASP A 120 -8.62 -3.05 -24.56
CA ASP A 120 -7.71 -2.54 -23.51
C ASP A 120 -7.66 -3.51 -22.31
N SER A 121 -8.84 -4.05 -21.92
CA SER A 121 -8.95 -5.01 -20.82
C SER A 121 -8.29 -6.35 -21.15
N MET A 122 -8.44 -6.84 -22.37
CA MET A 122 -7.74 -8.07 -22.82
C MET A 122 -6.23 -7.87 -22.85
N ALA A 123 -5.72 -6.73 -23.34
CA ALA A 123 -4.31 -6.41 -23.32
C ALA A 123 -3.74 -6.34 -21.89
N ALA A 124 -4.50 -5.78 -20.93
CA ALA A 124 -4.10 -5.78 -19.52
C ALA A 124 -4.06 -7.20 -18.93
N LEU A 125 -5.00 -8.07 -19.29
CA LEU A 125 -4.99 -9.48 -18.89
C LEU A 125 -3.82 -10.24 -19.51
N GLU A 126 -3.48 -9.99 -20.77
CA GLU A 126 -2.35 -10.61 -21.45
C GLU A 126 -1.01 -10.28 -20.78
N LYS A 127 -0.79 -9.02 -20.41
CA LYS A 127 0.42 -8.59 -19.67
C LYS A 127 0.60 -9.32 -18.33
N LEU A 128 -0.48 -9.79 -17.72
CA LEU A 128 -0.47 -10.52 -16.45
C LEU A 128 -0.67 -12.04 -16.64
N SER A 129 -0.58 -12.56 -17.88
CA SER A 129 -0.79 -13.97 -18.24
C SER A 129 -2.15 -14.51 -17.74
N MET A 130 -3.20 -13.71 -17.90
CA MET A 130 -4.57 -13.99 -17.44
C MET A 130 -5.59 -14.07 -18.59
N GLN A 131 -5.18 -13.94 -19.85
CA GLN A 131 -6.06 -13.92 -21.04
C GLN A 131 -6.93 -15.19 -21.16
N ASP A 132 -6.38 -16.36 -20.79
CA ASP A 132 -7.09 -17.64 -20.87
C ASP A 132 -8.18 -17.78 -19.80
N PHE A 133 -8.14 -16.95 -18.78
CA PHE A 133 -9.09 -16.91 -17.68
C PHE A 133 -10.18 -15.87 -17.89
N ALA A 134 -10.15 -15.09 -18.98
CA ALA A 134 -11.02 -13.93 -19.22
C ALA A 134 -12.52 -14.23 -19.06
N LYS A 135 -12.97 -15.45 -19.40
CA LYS A 135 -14.36 -15.90 -19.33
C LYS A 135 -14.72 -16.65 -18.04
N ARG A 136 -13.73 -16.94 -17.17
CA ARG A 136 -13.99 -17.62 -15.89
C ARG A 136 -14.59 -16.67 -14.87
N GLN A 137 -15.34 -17.21 -13.93
CA GLN A 137 -15.81 -16.47 -12.76
C GLN A 137 -14.65 -16.20 -11.81
N ILE A 138 -14.68 -15.06 -11.11
CA ILE A 138 -13.61 -14.67 -10.16
C ILE A 138 -13.46 -15.69 -9.04
N ASN A 139 -14.56 -16.26 -8.53
CA ASN A 139 -14.56 -17.26 -7.48
C ASN A 139 -13.95 -18.62 -7.88
N GLU A 140 -13.81 -18.89 -9.19
CA GLU A 140 -13.16 -20.10 -9.72
C GLU A 140 -11.64 -19.97 -9.77
N LEU A 141 -11.10 -18.81 -9.46
CA LEU A 141 -9.68 -18.52 -9.56
C LEU A 141 -8.93 -18.83 -8.26
N SER A 142 -7.67 -19.27 -8.39
CA SER A 142 -6.75 -19.28 -7.27
C SER A 142 -6.49 -17.87 -6.76
N GLY A 143 -6.00 -17.74 -5.53
CA GLY A 143 -5.76 -16.43 -4.96
C GLY A 143 -4.75 -15.57 -5.72
N GLY A 144 -3.66 -16.14 -6.23
CA GLY A 144 -2.73 -15.41 -7.07
C GLY A 144 -3.34 -15.00 -8.41
N GLN A 145 -4.26 -15.80 -8.97
CA GLN A 145 -5.00 -15.43 -10.18
C GLN A 145 -5.98 -14.28 -9.91
N GLN A 146 -6.69 -14.31 -8.77
CA GLN A 146 -7.56 -13.19 -8.36
C GLN A 146 -6.75 -11.91 -8.21
N GLN A 147 -5.60 -11.97 -7.52
CA GLN A 147 -4.71 -10.81 -7.36
C GLN A 147 -4.32 -10.20 -8.71
N ARG A 148 -3.93 -11.04 -9.68
CA ARG A 148 -3.59 -10.59 -11.05
C ARG A 148 -4.79 -9.97 -11.77
N ALA A 149 -6.00 -10.50 -11.61
CA ALA A 149 -7.21 -9.92 -12.18
C ALA A 149 -7.50 -8.52 -11.61
N PHE A 150 -7.32 -8.31 -10.31
CA PHE A 150 -7.47 -6.98 -9.68
C PHE A 150 -6.36 -6.01 -10.08
N LEU A 151 -5.14 -6.49 -10.29
CA LEU A 151 -4.07 -5.68 -10.89
C LEU A 151 -4.43 -5.25 -12.30
N ALA A 152 -4.91 -6.18 -13.17
CA ALA A 152 -5.36 -5.86 -14.51
C ALA A 152 -6.47 -4.78 -14.51
N ARG A 153 -7.44 -4.89 -13.60
CA ARG A 153 -8.49 -3.88 -13.40
C ARG A 153 -7.92 -2.51 -13.05
N ALA A 154 -6.92 -2.46 -12.18
CA ALA A 154 -6.28 -1.20 -11.80
C ALA A 154 -5.51 -0.59 -12.99
N PHE A 155 -4.80 -1.42 -13.76
CA PHE A 155 -3.97 -0.96 -14.87
C PHE A 155 -4.79 -0.40 -16.03
N VAL A 156 -5.94 -1.02 -16.35
CA VAL A 156 -6.81 -0.53 -17.41
C VAL A 156 -7.44 0.83 -17.08
N GLN A 157 -7.41 1.26 -15.82
CA GLN A 157 -7.86 2.58 -15.38
C GLN A 157 -6.98 3.70 -15.95
N ASP A 158 -5.69 3.41 -16.24
CA ASP A 158 -4.69 4.35 -16.77
C ASP A 158 -4.49 5.61 -15.93
N ALA A 159 -4.48 5.44 -14.60
CA ALA A 159 -4.26 6.54 -13.67
C ALA A 159 -2.80 7.04 -13.71
N PRO A 160 -2.51 8.29 -13.34
CA PRO A 160 -1.13 8.77 -13.16
C PRO A 160 -0.40 8.11 -11.99
N ILE A 161 -1.13 7.69 -10.95
CA ILE A 161 -0.56 7.11 -9.73
C ILE A 161 -1.26 5.78 -9.42
N TYR A 162 -0.49 4.79 -9.00
CA TYR A 162 -0.99 3.47 -8.58
C TYR A 162 -0.59 3.19 -7.13
N PHE A 163 -1.55 2.81 -6.32
CA PHE A 163 -1.35 2.28 -4.97
C PHE A 163 -1.62 0.78 -4.97
N LEU A 164 -0.61 -0.01 -4.59
CA LEU A 164 -0.66 -1.46 -4.57
C LEU A 164 -0.39 -1.94 -3.14
N ASP A 165 -1.42 -2.47 -2.47
CA ASP A 165 -1.29 -2.97 -1.09
C ASP A 165 -1.00 -4.47 -1.13
N GLU A 166 0.24 -4.86 -0.84
CA GLU A 166 0.78 -6.22 -0.88
C GLU A 166 0.53 -6.94 -2.22
N PRO A 167 0.94 -6.38 -3.39
CA PRO A 167 0.57 -6.91 -4.70
C PRO A 167 1.19 -8.28 -5.02
N PHE A 168 2.22 -8.70 -4.28
CA PHE A 168 2.95 -9.96 -4.48
C PHE A 168 2.47 -11.08 -3.56
N ALA A 169 1.49 -10.84 -2.68
CA ALA A 169 1.00 -11.85 -1.75
C ALA A 169 0.38 -13.06 -2.48
N GLY A 170 0.97 -14.25 -2.25
CA GLY A 170 0.47 -15.51 -2.81
C GLY A 170 0.69 -15.70 -4.32
N VAL A 171 1.62 -14.96 -4.93
CA VAL A 171 2.07 -15.18 -6.32
C VAL A 171 3.39 -15.97 -6.33
N ASP A 172 3.60 -16.74 -7.39
CA ASP A 172 4.87 -17.43 -7.62
C ASP A 172 5.95 -16.47 -8.15
N VAL A 173 7.23 -16.87 -8.07
CA VAL A 173 8.38 -16.05 -8.43
C VAL A 173 8.34 -15.58 -9.90
N THR A 174 7.82 -16.43 -10.82
CA THR A 174 7.72 -16.08 -12.24
C THR A 174 6.68 -14.97 -12.43
N THR A 175 5.54 -15.11 -11.77
CA THR A 175 4.47 -14.11 -11.78
C THR A 175 4.93 -12.80 -11.12
N GLU A 176 5.66 -12.88 -9.98
CA GLU A 176 6.24 -11.70 -9.33
C GLU A 176 7.12 -10.90 -10.30
N ARG A 177 8.04 -11.58 -11.02
CA ARG A 177 8.89 -10.92 -12.01
C ARG A 177 8.09 -10.22 -13.10
N ALA A 178 7.08 -10.88 -13.66
CA ALA A 178 6.24 -10.30 -14.70
C ALA A 178 5.50 -9.04 -14.19
N ILE A 179 5.01 -9.06 -12.92
CA ILE A 179 4.40 -7.88 -12.30
C ILE A 179 5.45 -6.76 -12.16
N VAL A 180 6.64 -7.06 -11.65
CA VAL A 180 7.72 -6.09 -11.47
C VAL A 180 8.12 -5.44 -12.80
N ASP A 181 8.34 -6.24 -13.83
CA ASP A 181 8.69 -5.75 -15.19
C ASP A 181 7.61 -4.79 -15.69
N PHE A 182 6.35 -5.12 -15.44
CA PHE A 182 5.23 -4.26 -15.80
C PHE A 182 5.15 -2.97 -14.97
N LEU A 183 5.47 -3.01 -13.67
CA LEU A 183 5.56 -1.79 -12.84
C LEU A 183 6.65 -0.86 -13.35
N HIS A 184 7.79 -1.39 -13.78
CA HIS A 184 8.85 -0.60 -14.41
C HIS A 184 8.41 -0.02 -15.75
N GLU A 185 7.71 -0.79 -16.60
CA GLU A 185 7.11 -0.28 -17.84
C GLU A 185 6.17 0.91 -17.56
N LEU A 186 5.32 0.82 -16.53
CA LEU A 186 4.43 1.91 -16.13
C LEU A 186 5.21 3.14 -15.68
N ARG A 187 6.25 2.97 -14.84
CA ARG A 187 7.13 4.06 -14.41
C ARG A 187 7.77 4.76 -15.60
N ASP A 188 8.35 3.98 -16.53
CA ASP A 188 9.04 4.47 -17.72
C ASP A 188 8.07 5.20 -18.68
N ASN A 189 6.77 4.85 -18.63
CA ASN A 189 5.68 5.55 -19.29
C ASN A 189 5.12 6.74 -18.46
N GLY A 190 5.86 7.21 -17.47
CA GLY A 190 5.52 8.43 -16.72
C GLY A 190 4.56 8.25 -15.55
N LYS A 191 4.27 7.00 -15.16
CA LYS A 191 3.41 6.72 -14.00
C LYS A 191 4.23 6.68 -12.71
N THR A 192 3.56 6.90 -11.57
CA THR A 192 4.13 6.74 -10.22
C THR A 192 3.47 5.56 -9.54
N ILE A 193 4.25 4.68 -8.95
CA ILE A 193 3.76 3.47 -8.30
C ILE A 193 4.18 3.47 -6.83
N VAL A 194 3.24 3.25 -5.92
CA VAL A 194 3.49 3.05 -4.49
C VAL A 194 3.11 1.63 -4.12
N VAL A 195 4.09 0.87 -3.69
CA VAL A 195 3.93 -0.53 -3.29
C VAL A 195 4.08 -0.65 -1.79
N VAL A 196 3.02 -1.09 -1.11
CA VAL A 196 3.10 -1.48 0.31
C VAL A 196 3.58 -2.91 0.40
N GLN A 197 4.59 -3.14 1.21
CA GLN A 197 5.12 -4.48 1.47
C GLN A 197 5.78 -4.56 2.84
N HIS A 198 5.97 -5.79 3.32
CA HIS A 198 6.67 -6.10 4.57
C HIS A 198 7.93 -6.96 4.35
N ASP A 199 8.14 -7.49 3.14
CA ASP A 199 9.32 -8.29 2.80
C ASP A 199 10.49 -7.38 2.38
N LEU A 200 11.54 -7.37 3.21
CA LEU A 200 12.76 -6.60 2.99
C LEU A 200 13.65 -7.19 1.87
N ASN A 201 13.53 -8.49 1.58
CA ASN A 201 14.39 -9.15 0.60
C ASN A 201 14.14 -8.71 -0.84
N THR A 202 13.01 -8.11 -1.09
CA THR A 202 12.58 -7.66 -2.42
C THR A 202 12.86 -6.18 -2.66
N VAL A 203 13.13 -5.39 -1.60
CA VAL A 203 13.32 -3.93 -1.67
C VAL A 203 14.38 -3.52 -2.69
N GLY A 204 15.57 -4.12 -2.64
CA GLY A 204 16.69 -3.75 -3.51
C GLY A 204 16.55 -4.20 -4.96
N LYS A 205 15.50 -4.96 -5.32
CA LYS A 205 15.39 -5.58 -6.64
C LYS A 205 14.61 -4.73 -7.64
N TYR A 206 13.63 -3.96 -7.18
CA TYR A 206 12.71 -3.28 -8.10
C TYR A 206 12.17 -1.92 -7.62
N LEU A 207 12.58 -1.45 -6.44
CA LEU A 207 12.18 -0.14 -5.94
C LEU A 207 13.24 0.91 -6.27
N ASP A 208 12.80 2.09 -6.73
CA ASP A 208 13.66 3.25 -6.91
C ASP A 208 13.88 3.97 -5.58
N GLN A 209 12.78 4.14 -4.84
CA GLN A 209 12.74 4.83 -3.55
C GLN A 209 12.03 3.97 -2.50
N ILE A 210 12.30 4.27 -1.23
CA ILE A 210 11.70 3.59 -0.08
C ILE A 210 11.33 4.59 1.01
N THR A 211 10.19 4.35 1.65
CA THR A 211 9.81 4.99 2.90
C THR A 211 9.67 3.93 3.97
N LEU A 212 10.48 4.04 5.01
CA LEU A 212 10.42 3.22 6.21
C LEU A 212 9.50 3.88 7.22
N ILE A 213 8.46 3.16 7.66
CA ILE A 213 7.42 3.71 8.53
C ILE A 213 7.14 2.78 9.71
N ASN A 214 6.97 3.39 10.88
CA ASN A 214 6.43 2.76 12.08
C ASN A 214 5.70 3.84 12.91
N GLN A 215 4.39 4.01 12.66
CA GLN A 215 3.52 5.07 13.17
C GLN A 215 3.92 6.50 12.73
N SER A 216 5.19 6.73 12.45
CA SER A 216 5.76 7.92 11.81
C SER A 216 6.76 7.51 10.75
N VAL A 217 7.16 8.42 9.88
CA VAL A 217 8.22 8.17 8.89
C VAL A 217 9.58 8.16 9.61
N ILE A 218 10.29 7.04 9.51
CA ILE A 218 11.62 6.87 10.08
C ILE A 218 12.69 7.38 9.10
N ALA A 219 12.54 7.03 7.82
CA ALA A 219 13.44 7.47 6.75
C ALA A 219 12.71 7.37 5.41
N SER A 220 13.01 8.26 4.46
CA SER A 220 12.48 8.26 3.11
C SER A 220 13.52 8.77 2.11
N GLY A 221 13.64 8.14 0.94
CA GLY A 221 14.60 8.52 -0.11
C GLY A 221 14.94 7.36 -1.04
N ASN A 222 16.05 7.51 -1.79
CA ASN A 222 16.51 6.44 -2.67
C ASN A 222 16.89 5.19 -1.86
N VAL A 223 16.63 4.03 -2.44
CA VAL A 223 16.93 2.74 -1.77
C VAL A 223 18.40 2.68 -1.33
N SER A 224 19.34 3.12 -2.17
CA SER A 224 20.77 3.15 -1.85
C SER A 224 21.14 3.92 -0.59
N ASP A 225 20.39 4.97 -0.28
CA ASP A 225 20.69 5.91 0.81
C ASP A 225 19.98 5.53 2.11
N VAL A 226 18.77 5.00 1.97
CA VAL A 226 17.85 4.75 3.09
C VAL A 226 17.88 3.30 3.57
N PHE A 227 18.08 2.33 2.66
CA PHE A 227 18.00 0.91 2.99
C PHE A 227 19.32 0.39 3.58
N ASN A 228 19.52 0.59 4.87
CA ASN A 228 20.69 0.15 5.62
C ASN A 228 20.29 -0.41 7.00
N GLU A 229 21.22 -1.12 7.66
CA GLU A 229 20.99 -1.79 8.93
C GLU A 229 20.43 -0.85 10.01
N LYS A 230 20.99 0.35 10.13
CA LYS A 230 20.57 1.34 11.14
C LYS A 230 19.11 1.76 10.98
N THR A 231 18.67 2.06 9.75
CA THR A 231 17.29 2.51 9.48
C THR A 231 16.31 1.36 9.59
N ILE A 232 16.72 0.14 9.20
CA ILE A 232 15.91 -1.07 9.37
C ILE A 232 15.72 -1.36 10.86
N GLU A 233 16.80 -1.37 11.65
CA GLU A 233 16.71 -1.55 13.10
C GLU A 233 15.81 -0.49 13.74
N ALA A 234 15.97 0.79 13.41
CA ALA A 234 15.13 1.85 13.93
C ALA A 234 13.65 1.60 13.60
N THR A 235 13.34 1.08 12.40
CA THR A 235 11.96 0.82 11.97
C THR A 235 11.31 -0.34 12.71
N TYR A 236 12.09 -1.43 12.97
CA TYR A 236 11.53 -2.67 13.50
C TYR A 236 11.73 -2.83 15.03
N ASN A 237 12.73 -2.15 15.64
CA ASN A 237 13.01 -2.25 17.07
C ASN A 237 12.22 -1.26 17.95
N THR A 238 11.54 -0.25 17.39
CA THR A 238 10.74 0.73 18.15
C THR A 238 9.62 0.07 18.96
N ASN A 239 9.14 -1.10 18.56
CA ASN A 239 8.16 -1.88 19.34
C ASN A 239 8.67 -2.43 20.68
N ARG A 240 10.00 -2.47 20.92
CA ARG A 240 10.55 -2.91 22.22
C ARG A 240 10.50 -1.83 23.29
N GLN A 241 10.51 -0.56 22.91
CA GLN A 241 10.50 0.54 23.88
C GLN A 241 9.11 0.89 24.41
N LEU A 242 8.04 0.62 23.63
CA LEU A 242 6.66 0.87 24.08
C LEU A 242 6.11 -0.24 24.99
N ASN A 243 6.66 -1.44 24.92
CA ASN A 243 6.32 -2.55 25.82
C ASN A 243 7.17 -2.58 27.10
N GLY A 244 8.13 -1.66 27.26
CA GLY A 244 9.06 -1.58 28.39
C GLY A 244 8.56 -0.75 29.59
N PHE A 245 7.34 -0.24 29.56
CA PHE A 245 6.81 0.61 30.63
C PHE A 245 5.88 -0.10 31.64
N ASP A 246 5.68 -1.44 31.54
CA ASP A 246 4.72 -2.15 32.39
C ASP A 246 5.24 -3.37 33.17
N GLU A 247 6.57 -3.59 33.29
CA GLU A 247 7.07 -4.71 34.11
C GLU A 247 8.10 -4.34 35.19
N SER A 248 8.17 -3.09 35.65
CA SER A 248 9.02 -2.71 36.78
C SER A 248 8.27 -2.05 37.92
N GLY A 249 7.09 -2.53 38.25
CA GLY A 249 6.22 -1.98 39.32
C GLY A 249 5.68 -3.01 40.30
N SER A 250 6.35 -4.16 40.53
CA SER A 250 5.96 -5.10 41.60
C SER A 250 7.11 -5.96 42.09
N GLU A 251 8.21 -5.35 42.52
CA GLU A 251 9.13 -5.99 43.47
C GLU A 251 9.36 -5.04 44.64
N GLY A 252 8.81 -5.39 45.77
CA GLY A 252 9.13 -4.73 47.01
C GLY A 252 8.01 -4.63 48.03
N THR A 253 7.48 -5.75 48.53
CA THR A 253 7.02 -5.82 49.94
C THR A 253 6.78 -7.30 50.31
N GLU A 254 7.80 -8.07 50.41
CA GLU A 254 7.83 -9.24 51.27
C GLU A 254 8.99 -9.07 52.25
N LEU A 255 8.66 -8.54 53.42
CA LEU A 255 9.51 -8.72 54.61
C LEU A 255 8.66 -8.54 55.90
N LEU A 256 8.71 -9.59 56.67
CA LEU A 256 8.44 -9.63 58.09
C LEU A 256 6.96 -9.84 58.55
N VAL A 257 6.58 -11.09 58.70
CA VAL A 257 6.19 -11.57 60.04
C VAL A 257 6.65 -13.01 60.20
N ALA A 258 7.71 -13.17 60.91
CA ALA A 258 8.15 -14.42 61.52
C ALA A 258 7.74 -14.44 62.99
N ASN A 259 7.36 -15.63 63.47
CA ASN A 259 7.37 -16.07 64.85
C ASN A 259 6.27 -15.59 65.81
N GLY A 260 5.52 -16.55 66.22
CA GLY A 260 4.68 -16.48 67.44
C GLY A 260 4.02 -17.84 67.70
N LYS A 261 4.77 -18.73 68.29
CA LYS A 261 4.57 -19.89 69.12
C LYS A 261 3.27 -20.04 69.89
N SER A 262 2.90 -21.29 70.03
CA SER A 262 2.40 -22.00 71.24
C SER A 262 0.91 -21.87 71.57
N ALA A 263 0.17 -22.88 71.50
CA ALA A 263 -0.31 -23.86 72.48
C ALA A 263 -1.30 -24.84 71.82
#